data_5cfa51ab1c63b660b1ffed8440ecf05c
#
_entry.id   5cfa51ab1c63b660b1ffed8440ecf05c
#
_cell.length_a   1.000
_cell.length_b   1.000
_cell.length_c   1.000
_cell.angle_alpha   90.00
_cell.angle_beta   90.00
_cell.angle_gamma   90.00
#
_symmetry.space_group_name_H-M   'P 1'
#
loop_
_entity.id
_entity.type
_entity.pdbx_description
1 polymer ?
#
loop_
_entity_poly.entity_id
_entity_poly.type
_entity_poly.pdbx_seq_one_letter_code
_entity_poly.pdbx_strand_id
1 'polypeptide(L)'
;MKKTICMNMALTALVAGGLLTSGCASSRSGTNFSRDEALRSQRTYYGVIESVTAGKIEGTKTGIGTVAGGVLGGVAGHSVGGGSGKDIATVGGALAGAVVGSIAEELTTREKAYSLTVKLDDGRVFTVVQNADTPFVPGQRVKVLETEANRMRVQVQ
;
A
#
# COMPACT_ATOMS: atom_id res chain seq x y z
N MET A 1 22.29 20.71 32.19
CA MET A 1 21.77 19.33 32.34
C MET A 1 20.22 19.27 32.22
N LYS A 2 19.41 20.11 32.87
CA LYS A 2 17.93 20.05 32.79
C LYS A 2 17.36 20.29 31.37
N LYS A 3 17.90 21.21 30.55
CA LYS A 3 17.44 21.47 29.17
C LYS A 3 17.66 20.30 28.22
N THR A 4 18.74 19.55 28.35
CA THR A 4 19.07 18.38 27.53
C THR A 4 18.12 17.21 27.81
N ILE A 5 17.74 17.04 29.08
CA ILE A 5 16.81 15.98 29.52
C ILE A 5 15.40 16.25 29.00
N CYS A 6 14.91 17.51 29.08
CA CYS A 6 13.59 17.89 28.52
C CYS A 6 13.55 17.74 27.01
N MET A 7 14.63 18.08 26.30
CA MET A 7 14.71 17.95 24.84
C MET A 7 14.71 16.48 24.40
N ASN A 8 15.41 15.60 25.11
CA ASN A 8 15.38 14.17 24.85
C ASN A 8 14.02 13.54 25.17
N MET A 9 13.35 13.93 26.25
CA MET A 9 12.00 13.45 26.56
C MET A 9 10.96 13.90 25.52
N ALA A 10 11.05 15.12 25.03
CA ALA A 10 10.15 15.61 23.97
C ALA A 10 10.37 14.84 22.64
N LEU A 11 11.61 14.54 22.30
CA LEU A 11 11.95 13.77 21.10
C LEU A 11 11.47 12.31 21.20
N THR A 12 11.60 11.70 22.39
CA THR A 12 11.12 10.33 22.64
C THR A 12 9.59 10.25 22.59
N ALA A 13 8.89 11.26 23.11
CA ALA A 13 7.43 11.33 23.05
C ALA A 13 6.91 11.52 21.61
N LEU A 14 7.63 12.27 20.77
CA LEU A 14 7.28 12.49 19.38
C LEU A 14 7.44 11.20 18.54
N VAL A 15 8.50 10.43 18.80
CA VAL A 15 8.74 9.13 18.13
C VAL A 15 7.75 8.08 18.60
N ALA A 16 7.39 8.03 19.88
CA ALA A 16 6.40 7.10 20.41
C ALA A 16 4.97 7.41 19.89
N GLY A 17 4.62 8.68 19.72
CA GLY A 17 3.33 9.11 19.16
C GLY A 17 3.14 8.76 17.69
N GLY A 18 4.21 8.73 16.90
CA GLY A 18 4.17 8.40 15.47
C GLY A 18 3.93 6.91 15.15
N LEU A 19 4.18 6.01 16.09
CA LEU A 19 4.03 4.55 15.92
C LEU A 19 2.59 4.03 16.07
N LEU A 20 1.64 4.85 16.50
CA LEU A 20 0.25 4.43 16.77
C LEU A 20 -0.70 4.63 15.58
N THR A 21 -0.26 5.20 14.47
CA THR A 21 -1.07 5.34 13.25
C THR A 21 -0.87 4.14 12.32
N SER A 22 -1.20 2.93 12.77
CA SER A 22 -1.31 1.77 11.89
C SER A 22 -2.56 1.95 11.02
N GLY A 23 -2.38 2.51 9.83
CA GLY A 23 -3.43 2.64 8.83
C GLY A 23 -3.93 1.25 8.41
N CYS A 24 -5.24 1.05 8.40
CA CYS A 24 -5.87 -0.16 7.88
C CYS A 24 -5.58 -0.26 6.38
N ALA A 25 -4.65 -1.12 6.00
CA ALA A 25 -4.43 -1.48 4.60
C ALA A 25 -5.61 -2.36 4.14
N SER A 26 -6.43 -1.89 3.21
CA SER A 26 -7.47 -2.70 2.59
C SER A 26 -6.82 -3.71 1.65
N SER A 27 -7.03 -5.01 1.90
CA SER A 27 -6.56 -6.08 1.02
C SER A 27 -7.32 -6.06 -0.31
N ARG A 28 -6.58 -6.14 -1.43
CA ARG A 28 -7.12 -6.32 -2.79
C ARG A 28 -7.02 -7.78 -3.25
N SER A 29 -6.80 -8.69 -2.32
CA SER A 29 -6.74 -10.13 -2.54
C SER A 29 -8.12 -10.70 -2.91
N GLY A 30 -8.14 -11.68 -3.80
CA GLY A 30 -9.34 -12.44 -4.16
C GLY A 30 -9.89 -13.31 -3.02
N THR A 31 -9.05 -13.67 -2.04
CA THR A 31 -9.36 -14.63 -0.96
C THR A 31 -9.42 -14.01 0.44
N ASN A 32 -8.78 -12.86 0.66
CA ASN A 32 -8.78 -12.21 1.97
C ASN A 32 -9.95 -11.24 2.11
N PHE A 33 -10.72 -11.39 3.17
CA PHE A 33 -11.84 -10.52 3.51
C PHE A 33 -11.43 -9.54 4.60
N SER A 34 -11.81 -8.28 4.44
CA SER A 34 -11.64 -7.29 5.50
C SER A 34 -12.69 -7.51 6.61
N ARG A 35 -12.44 -6.97 7.80
CA ARG A 35 -13.41 -7.05 8.91
C ARG A 35 -14.74 -6.38 8.56
N ASP A 36 -14.69 -5.33 7.73
CA ASP A 36 -15.88 -4.61 7.28
C ASP A 36 -16.71 -5.38 6.25
N GLU A 37 -16.08 -6.35 5.56
CA GLU A 37 -16.76 -7.26 4.62
C GLU A 37 -17.34 -8.50 5.32
N ALA A 38 -16.83 -8.81 6.50
CA ALA A 38 -17.38 -9.91 7.31
C ALA A 38 -18.81 -9.58 7.78
N LEU A 39 -19.66 -10.57 7.79
CA LEU A 39 -21.08 -10.46 8.21
C LEU A 39 -21.97 -9.61 7.28
N ARG A 40 -21.49 -9.22 6.09
CA ARG A 40 -22.32 -8.56 5.06
C ARG A 40 -22.75 -9.57 4.00
N SER A 41 -23.97 -9.41 3.52
CA SER A 41 -24.44 -10.19 2.38
C SER A 41 -23.70 -9.75 1.13
N GLN A 42 -23.25 -10.71 0.32
CA GLN A 42 -22.61 -10.46 -0.98
C GLN A 42 -23.46 -11.13 -2.06
N ARG A 43 -23.60 -10.43 -3.20
CA ARG A 43 -24.22 -11.04 -4.37
C ARG A 43 -23.18 -11.87 -5.08
N THR A 44 -23.56 -13.08 -5.44
CA THR A 44 -22.68 -13.99 -6.18
C THR A 44 -23.22 -14.19 -7.59
N TYR A 45 -22.37 -13.97 -8.57
CA TYR A 45 -22.62 -14.27 -9.97
C TYR A 45 -21.66 -15.36 -10.42
N TYR A 46 -22.08 -16.14 -11.41
CA TYR A 46 -21.26 -17.16 -12.03
C TYR A 46 -20.94 -16.77 -13.45
N GLY A 47 -19.75 -17.15 -13.92
CA GLY A 47 -19.32 -16.82 -15.26
C GLY A 47 -18.04 -17.55 -15.66
N VAL A 48 -17.52 -17.17 -16.82
CA VAL A 48 -16.30 -17.71 -17.41
C VAL A 48 -15.33 -16.57 -17.69
N ILE A 49 -14.06 -16.79 -17.42
CA ILE A 49 -13.00 -15.84 -17.76
C ILE A 49 -12.79 -15.84 -19.27
N GLU A 50 -13.01 -14.69 -19.92
CA GLU A 50 -12.69 -14.51 -21.34
C GLU A 50 -11.22 -14.17 -21.57
N SER A 51 -10.65 -13.29 -20.71
CA SER A 51 -9.24 -12.91 -20.82
C SER A 51 -8.62 -12.62 -19.48
N VAL A 52 -7.31 -12.86 -19.39
CA VAL A 52 -6.45 -12.55 -18.23
C VAL A 52 -5.30 -11.69 -18.73
N THR A 53 -5.19 -10.47 -18.22
CA THR A 53 -4.07 -9.58 -18.53
C THR A 53 -3.27 -9.31 -17.27
N ALA A 54 -1.99 -9.62 -17.30
CA ALA A 54 -1.09 -9.31 -16.21
C ALA A 54 -0.82 -7.80 -16.15
N GLY A 55 -0.90 -7.24 -14.96
CA GLY A 55 -0.66 -5.83 -14.69
C GLY A 55 0.03 -5.63 -13.35
N LYS A 56 0.08 -4.39 -12.93
CA LYS A 56 0.57 -3.98 -11.60
C LYS A 56 -0.41 -2.99 -11.00
N ILE A 57 -0.67 -3.12 -9.73
CA ILE A 57 -1.33 -2.09 -8.95
C ILE A 57 -0.25 -1.13 -8.46
N GLU A 58 -0.45 0.17 -8.66
CA GLU A 58 0.47 1.19 -8.19
C GLU A 58 0.67 1.09 -6.68
N GLY A 59 1.91 1.38 -6.25
CA GLY A 59 2.26 1.41 -4.84
C GLY A 59 1.54 2.54 -4.10
N THR A 60 1.42 2.39 -2.80
CA THR A 60 0.83 3.39 -1.92
C THR A 60 1.87 4.45 -1.56
N LYS A 61 1.47 5.71 -1.54
CA LYS A 61 2.27 6.84 -1.02
C LYS A 61 1.63 7.30 0.31
N THR A 62 1.88 6.58 1.37
CA THR A 62 1.34 6.96 2.71
C THR A 62 2.15 8.06 3.38
N GLY A 63 3.33 8.36 2.83
CA GLY A 63 4.27 9.32 3.39
C GLY A 63 5.20 8.75 4.46
N ILE A 64 5.03 7.49 4.84
CA ILE A 64 5.89 6.83 5.83
C ILE A 64 7.34 6.79 5.32
N GLY A 65 7.54 6.43 4.06
CA GLY A 65 8.86 6.43 3.42
C GLY A 65 9.49 7.83 3.37
N THR A 66 8.67 8.86 3.11
CA THR A 66 9.11 10.27 3.11
C THR A 66 9.61 10.68 4.50
N VAL A 67 8.84 10.39 5.53
CA VAL A 67 9.22 10.74 6.92
C VAL A 67 10.43 9.95 7.37
N ALA A 68 10.44 8.63 7.19
CA ALA A 68 11.56 7.77 7.57
C ALA A 68 12.83 8.15 6.80
N GLY A 69 12.73 8.35 5.49
CA GLY A 69 13.84 8.78 4.65
C GLY A 69 14.39 10.15 5.05
N GLY A 70 13.49 11.10 5.37
CA GLY A 70 13.87 12.43 5.84
C GLY A 70 14.62 12.39 7.17
N VAL A 71 14.15 11.60 8.12
CA VAL A 71 14.84 11.42 9.43
C VAL A 71 16.21 10.79 9.24
N LEU A 72 16.29 9.67 8.50
CA LEU A 72 17.56 8.98 8.27
C LEU A 72 18.53 9.85 7.46
N GLY A 73 18.05 10.55 6.44
CA GLY A 73 18.83 11.48 5.63
C GLY A 73 19.34 12.66 6.43
N GLY A 74 18.52 13.21 7.32
CA GLY A 74 18.90 14.28 8.23
C GLY A 74 20.00 13.85 9.22
N VAL A 75 19.86 12.66 9.83
CA VAL A 75 20.88 12.08 10.73
C VAL A 75 22.19 11.84 9.98
N ALA A 76 22.12 11.26 8.77
CA ALA A 76 23.29 11.03 7.93
C ALA A 76 23.96 12.37 7.53
N GLY A 77 23.17 13.36 7.11
CA GLY A 77 23.67 14.70 6.78
C GLY A 77 24.32 15.39 7.99
N HIS A 78 23.77 15.21 9.18
CA HIS A 78 24.33 15.75 10.42
C HIS A 78 25.70 15.16 10.77
N SER A 79 26.01 13.95 10.33
CA SER A 79 27.31 13.32 10.55
C SER A 79 28.40 13.84 9.57
N VAL A 80 27.99 14.55 8.51
CA VAL A 80 28.87 15.07 7.47
C VAL A 80 29.06 16.57 7.67
N GLY A 81 30.30 17.03 7.86
CA GLY A 81 30.64 18.43 7.98
C GLY A 81 30.90 18.90 9.41
N GLY A 82 31.43 20.12 9.55
CA GLY A 82 31.71 20.82 10.83
C GLY A 82 31.22 22.26 10.77
N GLY A 83 30.89 22.84 11.94
CA GLY A 83 30.40 24.22 12.03
C GLY A 83 29.07 24.42 11.29
N SER A 84 28.89 25.57 10.65
CA SER A 84 27.66 25.92 9.92
C SER A 84 27.36 25.01 8.71
N GLY A 85 28.36 24.31 8.17
CA GLY A 85 28.18 23.33 7.10
C GLY A 85 27.38 22.12 7.52
N LYS A 86 27.38 21.77 8.79
CA LYS A 86 26.64 20.66 9.38
C LYS A 86 25.13 20.90 9.31
N ASP A 87 24.68 22.11 9.57
CA ASP A 87 23.25 22.45 9.51
C ASP A 87 22.72 22.36 8.08
N ILE A 88 23.50 22.87 7.11
CA ILE A 88 23.15 22.78 5.68
C ILE A 88 23.12 21.33 5.23
N ALA A 89 24.10 20.51 5.63
CA ALA A 89 24.15 19.08 5.31
C ALA A 89 23.00 18.31 5.93
N THR A 90 22.56 18.67 7.13
CA THR A 90 21.39 18.06 7.80
C THR A 90 20.10 18.33 7.01
N VAL A 91 19.86 19.58 6.61
CA VAL A 91 18.68 19.96 5.82
C VAL A 91 18.71 19.33 4.45
N GLY A 92 19.85 19.40 3.76
CA GLY A 92 20.04 18.78 2.44
C GLY A 92 19.85 17.26 2.49
N GLY A 93 20.41 16.61 3.50
CA GLY A 93 20.24 15.18 3.74
C GLY A 93 18.80 14.79 4.04
N ALA A 94 18.08 15.57 4.85
CA ALA A 94 16.68 15.32 5.13
C ALA A 94 15.80 15.43 3.88
N LEU A 95 16.01 16.44 3.05
CA LEU A 95 15.28 16.62 1.79
C LEU A 95 15.57 15.49 0.80
N ALA A 96 16.84 15.17 0.59
CA ALA A 96 17.24 14.08 -0.30
C ALA A 96 16.70 12.73 0.19
N GLY A 97 16.83 12.45 1.49
CA GLY A 97 16.32 11.24 2.11
C GLY A 97 14.80 11.10 2.03
N ALA A 98 14.05 12.19 2.18
CA ALA A 98 12.60 12.19 2.03
C ALA A 98 12.18 11.81 0.61
N VAL A 99 12.85 12.33 -0.42
CA VAL A 99 12.58 11.99 -1.83
C VAL A 99 12.90 10.51 -2.11
N VAL A 100 14.09 10.05 -1.71
CA VAL A 100 14.49 8.65 -1.86
C VAL A 100 13.54 7.72 -1.12
N GLY A 101 13.17 8.06 0.12
CA GLY A 101 12.25 7.28 0.94
C GLY A 101 10.85 7.16 0.32
N SER A 102 10.33 8.23 -0.30
CA SER A 102 9.03 8.19 -0.97
C SER A 102 9.03 7.28 -2.21
N ILE A 103 10.11 7.31 -2.98
CA ILE A 103 10.28 6.44 -4.16
C ILE A 103 10.42 4.97 -3.72
N ALA A 104 11.21 4.72 -2.68
CA ALA A 104 11.38 3.37 -2.14
C ALA A 104 10.07 2.80 -1.62
N GLU A 105 9.24 3.59 -0.92
CA GLU A 105 7.91 3.19 -0.47
C GLU A 105 7.02 2.77 -1.65
N GLU A 106 6.93 3.60 -2.68
CA GLU A 106 6.12 3.31 -3.86
C GLU A 106 6.57 2.02 -4.57
N LEU A 107 7.89 1.83 -4.76
CA LEU A 107 8.43 0.65 -5.43
C LEU A 107 8.20 -0.63 -4.62
N THR A 108 8.34 -0.56 -3.29
CA THR A 108 8.20 -1.72 -2.39
C THR A 108 6.74 -2.13 -2.22
N THR A 109 5.80 -1.17 -2.33
CA THR A 109 4.37 -1.42 -2.15
C THR A 109 3.62 -1.73 -3.45
N ARG A 110 4.32 -1.79 -4.59
CA ARG A 110 3.73 -2.23 -5.86
C ARG A 110 3.39 -3.71 -5.81
N GLU A 111 2.16 -4.03 -6.18
CA GLU A 111 1.68 -5.40 -6.18
C GLU A 111 1.40 -5.87 -7.61
N LYS A 112 1.66 -7.15 -7.86
CA LYS A 112 1.24 -7.80 -9.12
C LYS A 112 -0.27 -7.92 -9.12
N ALA A 113 -0.89 -7.67 -10.26
CA ALA A 113 -2.32 -7.74 -10.44
C ALA A 113 -2.71 -8.48 -11.72
N TYR A 114 -3.93 -8.99 -11.74
CA TYR A 114 -4.60 -9.42 -12.94
C TYR A 114 -5.79 -8.53 -13.24
N SER A 115 -5.93 -8.15 -14.50
CA SER A 115 -7.16 -7.63 -15.07
C SER A 115 -7.90 -8.80 -15.70
N LEU A 116 -9.01 -9.19 -15.09
CA LEU A 116 -9.81 -10.34 -15.44
C LEU A 116 -11.08 -9.86 -16.15
N THR A 117 -11.26 -10.22 -17.41
CA THR A 117 -12.53 -10.01 -18.10
C THR A 117 -13.36 -11.28 -17.96
N VAL A 118 -14.51 -11.14 -17.29
CA VAL A 118 -15.42 -12.24 -16.98
C VAL A 118 -16.74 -12.01 -17.68
N LYS A 119 -17.18 -13.00 -18.45
CA LYS A 119 -18.52 -13.07 -19.01
C LYS A 119 -19.41 -13.88 -18.06
N LEU A 120 -20.40 -13.23 -17.51
CA LEU A 120 -21.37 -13.86 -16.61
C LEU A 120 -22.37 -14.73 -17.40
N ASP A 121 -22.98 -15.67 -16.72
CA ASP A 121 -23.99 -16.56 -17.30
C ASP A 121 -25.26 -15.82 -17.74
N ASP A 122 -25.51 -14.61 -17.24
CA ASP A 122 -26.57 -13.69 -17.67
C ASP A 122 -26.23 -12.85 -18.91
N GLY A 123 -25.03 -13.04 -19.48
CA GLY A 123 -24.54 -12.34 -20.68
C GLY A 123 -23.81 -11.03 -20.41
N ARG A 124 -23.79 -10.52 -19.19
CA ARG A 124 -23.02 -9.31 -18.85
C ARG A 124 -21.53 -9.61 -18.83
N VAL A 125 -20.73 -8.62 -19.20
CA VAL A 125 -19.26 -8.71 -19.16
C VAL A 125 -18.73 -7.67 -18.17
N PHE A 126 -17.86 -8.11 -17.27
CA PHE A 126 -17.18 -7.25 -16.31
C PHE A 126 -15.69 -7.44 -16.39
N THR A 127 -14.96 -6.34 -16.17
CA THR A 127 -13.52 -6.39 -15.99
C THR A 127 -13.20 -6.05 -14.54
N VAL A 128 -12.54 -6.97 -13.84
CA VAL A 128 -12.14 -6.83 -12.43
C VAL A 128 -10.63 -6.83 -12.34
N VAL A 129 -10.08 -5.85 -11.65
CA VAL A 129 -8.65 -5.80 -11.34
C VAL A 129 -8.44 -6.19 -9.88
N GLN A 130 -7.69 -7.24 -9.65
CA GLN A 130 -7.37 -7.75 -8.32
C GLN A 130 -5.92 -8.21 -8.23
N ASN A 131 -5.42 -8.43 -7.02
CA ASN A 131 -4.07 -8.93 -6.80
C ASN A 131 -3.88 -10.30 -7.45
N ALA A 132 -2.68 -10.54 -7.97
CA ALA A 132 -2.30 -11.79 -8.63
C ALA A 132 -1.86 -12.85 -7.61
N ASP A 133 -2.69 -13.09 -6.60
CA ASP A 133 -2.48 -14.09 -5.53
C ASP A 133 -3.00 -15.48 -5.90
N THR A 134 -3.87 -15.57 -6.89
CA THR A 134 -4.39 -16.83 -7.43
C THR A 134 -4.18 -16.86 -8.94
N PRO A 135 -3.65 -17.93 -9.52
CA PRO A 135 -3.53 -18.06 -10.97
C PRO A 135 -4.91 -18.25 -11.61
N PHE A 136 -5.16 -17.51 -12.69
CA PHE A 136 -6.37 -17.64 -13.51
C PHE A 136 -5.99 -17.95 -14.94
N VAL A 137 -6.84 -18.71 -15.62
CA VAL A 137 -6.68 -19.03 -17.05
C VAL A 137 -7.96 -18.71 -17.83
N PRO A 138 -7.85 -18.26 -19.09
CA PRO A 138 -9.01 -18.09 -19.96
C PRO A 138 -9.82 -19.40 -20.09
N GLY A 139 -11.14 -19.28 -20.11
CA GLY A 139 -12.06 -20.41 -20.14
C GLY A 139 -12.40 -21.03 -18.77
N GLN A 140 -11.78 -20.56 -17.70
CA GLN A 140 -12.01 -21.06 -16.34
C GLN A 140 -13.36 -20.56 -15.81
N ARG A 141 -14.11 -21.48 -15.16
CA ARG A 141 -15.34 -21.14 -14.43
C ARG A 141 -14.99 -20.46 -13.11
N VAL A 142 -15.68 -19.37 -12.86
CA VAL A 142 -15.44 -18.52 -11.67
C VAL A 142 -16.76 -18.03 -11.07
N LYS A 143 -16.68 -17.64 -9.81
CA LYS A 143 -17.71 -16.86 -9.14
C LYS A 143 -17.23 -15.43 -8.93
N VAL A 144 -18.09 -14.46 -9.21
CA VAL A 144 -17.87 -13.04 -8.97
C VAL A 144 -18.69 -12.64 -7.76
N LEU A 145 -18.02 -12.15 -6.73
CA LEU A 145 -18.63 -11.63 -5.53
C LEU A 145 -18.73 -10.11 -5.64
N GLU A 146 -19.95 -9.58 -5.52
CA GLU A 146 -20.21 -8.15 -5.48
C GLU A 146 -20.60 -7.73 -4.06
N THR A 147 -19.86 -6.77 -3.52
CA THR A 147 -20.15 -6.16 -2.21
C THR A 147 -20.99 -4.88 -2.41
N GLU A 148 -21.75 -4.49 -1.39
CA GLU A 148 -22.60 -3.28 -1.38
C GLU A 148 -21.90 -1.99 -1.84
N ALA A 149 -20.58 -1.90 -1.71
CA ALA A 149 -19.76 -0.79 -2.20
C ALA A 149 -19.40 -0.90 -3.69
N ASN A 150 -20.12 -1.71 -4.47
CA ASN A 150 -19.82 -1.99 -5.90
C ASN A 150 -18.38 -2.53 -6.14
N ARG A 151 -17.79 -3.15 -5.12
CA ARG A 151 -16.51 -3.82 -5.24
C ARG A 151 -16.74 -5.24 -5.69
N MET A 152 -16.07 -5.61 -6.78
CA MET A 152 -16.15 -6.95 -7.35
C MET A 152 -14.86 -7.72 -7.08
N ARG A 153 -15.01 -9.01 -6.86
CA ARG A 153 -13.91 -9.94 -6.60
C ARG A 153 -14.17 -11.25 -7.31
N VAL A 154 -13.17 -11.77 -7.98
CA VAL A 154 -13.25 -13.04 -8.72
C VAL A 154 -12.58 -14.14 -7.90
N GLN A 155 -13.28 -15.26 -7.76
CA GLN A 155 -12.76 -16.46 -7.10
C GLN A 155 -12.98 -17.68 -8.01
N VAL A 156 -12.07 -18.64 -7.92
CA VAL A 156 -12.22 -19.95 -8.58
C VAL A 156 -13.42 -20.66 -7.97
N GLN A 157 -14.19 -21.34 -8.82
CA GLN A 157 -15.34 -22.15 -8.40
C GLN A 157 -14.90 -23.49 -7.84
#